data_2f225f23a47468c51568a3c4ea578c93
#
_entry.id   2f225f23a47468c51568a3c4ea578c93
#
_cell.length_a   1.000
_cell.length_b   1.000
_cell.length_c   1.000
_cell.angle_alpha   90.00
_cell.angle_beta   90.00
_cell.angle_gamma   90.00
#
_symmetry.space_group_name_H-M   'P 1'
#
loop_
_entity.id
_entity.type
_entity.pdbx_description
1 polymer ?
#
loop_
_entity_poly.entity_id
_entity_poly.type
_entity_poly.pdbx_seq_one_letter_code
_entity_poly.pdbx_strand_id
1 'polypeptide(L)'
;ALLEEITAQPKIVPYLDIPLQHTAPKVLKAMQRPAHALNIGDLICQIREKVPGITLRTTMLIGFPGESLTDHRHLLRFMESMPFEWLGAFPYSREEGTEATLMKKQLRRDTITRRCNEVLELQAFITEAFNMSRENKTVRALIEGYDDERNCWIARSASEAPEVDGVIF
;
A
#
# COMPACT_ATOMS: atom_id res chain seq x y z
N ALA A 1 -16.94 -9.81 -11.52
CA ALA A 1 -16.91 -8.73 -12.52
C ALA A 1 -15.50 -8.11 -12.63
N LEU A 2 -15.06 -7.18 -11.76
CA LEU A 2 -13.77 -6.46 -11.95
C LEU A 2 -12.57 -7.40 -12.10
N LEU A 3 -12.37 -8.35 -11.20
CA LEU A 3 -11.23 -9.28 -11.24
C LEU A 3 -11.27 -10.20 -12.47
N GLU A 4 -12.44 -10.57 -12.93
CA GLU A 4 -12.64 -11.35 -14.15
C GLU A 4 -12.21 -10.55 -15.37
N GLU A 5 -12.54 -9.24 -15.43
CA GLU A 5 -12.10 -8.35 -16.52
C GLU A 5 -10.57 -8.16 -16.50
N ILE A 6 -9.96 -7.96 -15.33
CA ILE A 6 -8.50 -7.87 -15.23
C ILE A 6 -7.81 -9.12 -15.77
N THR A 7 -8.38 -10.30 -15.50
CA THR A 7 -7.84 -11.58 -15.97
C THR A 7 -8.09 -11.81 -17.47
N ALA A 8 -9.27 -11.41 -17.97
CA ALA A 8 -9.70 -11.68 -19.33
C ALA A 8 -9.11 -10.73 -20.39
N GLN A 9 -8.78 -9.50 -19.98
CA GLN A 9 -8.36 -8.45 -20.91
C GLN A 9 -6.83 -8.27 -20.93
N PRO A 10 -6.13 -8.71 -21.99
CA PRO A 10 -4.67 -8.65 -22.06
C PRO A 10 -4.09 -7.22 -22.11
N LYS A 11 -4.94 -6.22 -22.30
CA LYS A 11 -4.56 -4.79 -22.25
C LYS A 11 -4.59 -4.21 -20.83
N ILE A 12 -5.18 -4.90 -19.88
CA ILE A 12 -5.22 -4.49 -18.47
C ILE A 12 -4.05 -5.18 -17.77
N VAL A 13 -3.15 -4.38 -17.22
CA VAL A 13 -2.05 -4.94 -16.41
C VAL A 13 -2.59 -5.48 -15.08
N PRO A 14 -2.04 -6.59 -14.57
CA PRO A 14 -2.45 -7.16 -13.27
C PRO A 14 -1.88 -6.33 -12.11
N TYR A 15 -2.38 -5.13 -11.97
CA TYR A 15 -2.01 -4.16 -10.95
C TYR A 15 -3.28 -3.53 -10.36
N LEU A 16 -3.37 -3.46 -9.03
CA LEU A 16 -4.54 -2.89 -8.37
C LEU A 16 -4.12 -2.07 -7.15
N ASP A 17 -4.47 -0.78 -7.14
CA ASP A 17 -4.33 0.10 -5.98
C ASP A 17 -5.63 0.11 -5.17
N ILE A 18 -5.53 -0.34 -3.91
CA ILE A 18 -6.64 -0.41 -2.97
C ILE A 18 -6.29 0.43 -1.73
N PRO A 19 -6.77 1.68 -1.61
CA PRO A 19 -6.45 2.54 -0.48
C PRO A 19 -7.19 2.10 0.79
N LEU A 20 -6.64 1.14 1.51
CA LEU A 20 -7.24 0.57 2.73
C LEU A 20 -7.33 1.58 3.87
N GLN A 21 -6.38 2.50 3.97
CA GLN A 21 -6.20 3.52 5.00
C GLN A 21 -5.79 2.97 6.37
N HIS A 22 -6.29 1.82 6.79
CA HIS A 22 -5.90 1.09 8.00
C HIS A 22 -6.38 -0.36 7.92
N THR A 23 -5.95 -1.22 8.84
CA THR A 23 -6.40 -2.62 8.91
C THR A 23 -7.18 -2.94 10.19
N ALA A 24 -7.02 -2.13 11.25
CA ALA A 24 -7.75 -2.34 12.50
C ALA A 24 -9.23 -1.94 12.35
N PRO A 25 -10.21 -2.86 12.58
CA PRO A 25 -11.63 -2.58 12.37
C PRO A 25 -12.15 -1.37 13.14
N LYS A 26 -11.65 -1.16 14.36
CA LYS A 26 -12.01 -0.01 15.20
C LYS A 26 -11.61 1.32 14.55
N VAL A 27 -10.43 1.40 13.95
CA VAL A 27 -9.92 2.62 13.30
C VAL A 27 -10.69 2.85 12.00
N LEU A 28 -10.89 1.81 11.19
CA LEU A 28 -11.69 1.89 9.96
C LEU A 28 -13.12 2.33 10.22
N LYS A 29 -13.74 1.84 11.31
CA LYS A 29 -15.07 2.29 11.74
C LYS A 29 -15.06 3.78 12.11
N ALA A 30 -14.04 4.24 12.82
CA ALA A 30 -13.89 5.64 13.17
C ALA A 30 -13.64 6.55 11.95
N MET A 31 -13.01 6.01 10.90
CA MET A 31 -12.84 6.66 9.60
C MET A 31 -14.11 6.58 8.72
N GLN A 32 -15.20 6.00 9.21
CA GLN A 32 -16.44 5.74 8.44
C GLN A 32 -16.18 4.92 7.16
N ARG A 33 -15.19 4.01 7.19
CA ARG A 33 -14.87 3.14 6.05
C ARG A 33 -15.67 1.84 6.10
N PRO A 34 -16.39 1.46 5.02
CA PRO A 34 -17.13 0.18 4.96
C PRO A 34 -16.24 -1.04 5.23
N ALA A 35 -14.95 -0.93 4.91
CA ALA A 35 -13.95 -1.98 5.13
C ALA A 35 -13.83 -2.45 6.60
N HIS A 36 -14.35 -1.72 7.58
CA HIS A 36 -14.37 -2.18 8.99
C HIS A 36 -15.17 -3.47 9.20
N ALA A 37 -16.13 -3.76 8.34
CA ALA A 37 -16.97 -4.96 8.37
C ALA A 37 -16.42 -6.10 7.48
N LEU A 38 -15.34 -5.86 6.74
CA LEU A 38 -14.74 -6.84 5.82
C LEU A 38 -13.57 -7.55 6.50
N ASN A 39 -13.41 -8.83 6.18
CA ASN A 39 -12.13 -9.49 6.39
C ASN A 39 -11.18 -9.10 5.24
N ILE A 40 -10.33 -8.11 5.49
CA ILE A 40 -9.40 -7.58 4.49
C ILE A 40 -8.43 -8.69 4.04
N GLY A 41 -8.00 -9.57 4.94
CA GLY A 41 -7.12 -10.70 4.60
C GLY A 41 -7.77 -11.62 3.57
N ASP A 42 -9.03 -12.02 3.79
CA ASP A 42 -9.77 -12.88 2.84
C ASP A 42 -9.94 -12.18 1.49
N LEU A 43 -10.21 -10.87 1.49
CA LEU A 43 -10.30 -10.10 0.25
C LEU A 43 -8.98 -10.14 -0.54
N ILE A 44 -7.84 -9.91 0.11
CA ILE A 44 -6.53 -9.95 -0.54
C ILE A 44 -6.21 -11.34 -1.07
N CYS A 45 -6.49 -12.40 -0.29
CA CYS A 45 -6.35 -13.78 -0.75
C CYS A 45 -7.18 -14.05 -2.00
N GLN A 46 -8.46 -13.69 -2.00
CA GLN A 46 -9.35 -13.86 -3.15
C GLN A 46 -8.88 -13.10 -4.40
N ILE A 47 -8.32 -11.90 -4.23
CA ILE A 47 -7.77 -11.13 -5.34
C ILE A 47 -6.58 -11.88 -5.95
N ARG A 48 -5.64 -12.36 -5.13
CA ARG A 48 -4.45 -13.09 -5.59
C ARG A 48 -4.77 -14.45 -6.21
N GLU A 49 -5.79 -15.14 -5.69
CA GLU A 49 -6.28 -16.38 -6.29
C GLU A 49 -6.89 -16.16 -7.67
N LYS A 50 -7.71 -15.12 -7.83
CA LYS A 50 -8.41 -14.82 -9.08
C LYS A 50 -7.52 -14.20 -10.14
N VAL A 51 -6.50 -13.45 -9.75
CA VAL A 51 -5.56 -12.80 -10.66
C VAL A 51 -4.12 -13.17 -10.25
N PRO A 52 -3.64 -14.36 -10.65
CA PRO A 52 -2.28 -14.80 -10.33
C PRO A 52 -1.23 -13.79 -10.82
N GLY A 53 -0.28 -13.46 -9.94
CA GLY A 53 0.79 -12.51 -10.24
C GLY A 53 0.37 -11.04 -10.20
N ILE A 54 -0.82 -10.72 -9.67
CA ILE A 54 -1.24 -9.33 -9.48
C ILE A 54 -0.31 -8.61 -8.51
N THR A 55 0.09 -7.41 -8.87
CA THR A 55 0.76 -6.46 -7.98
C THR A 55 -0.29 -5.66 -7.22
N LEU A 56 -0.17 -5.60 -5.92
CA LEU A 56 -1.08 -4.85 -5.06
C LEU A 56 -0.36 -3.64 -4.47
N ARG A 57 -1.01 -2.49 -4.60
CA ARG A 57 -0.65 -1.25 -3.93
C ARG A 57 -1.71 -0.88 -2.91
N THR A 58 -1.29 -0.25 -1.83
CA THR A 58 -2.20 0.31 -0.84
C THR A 58 -1.70 1.63 -0.28
N THR A 59 -2.58 2.34 0.39
CA THR A 59 -2.28 3.57 1.13
C THR A 59 -2.77 3.43 2.56
N MET A 60 -1.93 3.80 3.54
CA MET A 60 -2.24 3.81 4.96
C MET A 60 -2.18 5.21 5.53
N LEU A 61 -3.17 5.57 6.36
CA LEU A 61 -3.24 6.82 7.11
C LEU A 61 -2.92 6.54 8.58
N ILE A 62 -1.79 7.01 9.05
CA ILE A 62 -1.23 6.68 10.37
C ILE A 62 -1.53 7.78 11.38
N GLY A 63 -1.94 7.37 12.58
CA GLY A 63 -2.20 8.30 13.67
C GLY A 63 -3.58 8.94 13.64
N PHE A 64 -4.54 8.30 13.00
CA PHE A 64 -5.93 8.75 13.05
C PHE A 64 -6.45 8.86 14.49
N PRO A 65 -7.30 9.85 14.83
CA PRO A 65 -7.78 10.03 16.20
C PRO A 65 -8.36 8.76 16.80
N GLY A 66 -7.83 8.38 17.97
CA GLY A 66 -8.22 7.16 18.67
C GLY A 66 -7.47 5.88 18.29
N GLU A 67 -6.54 5.93 17.34
CA GLU A 67 -5.61 4.83 17.05
C GLU A 67 -4.74 4.51 18.27
N SER A 68 -4.91 3.33 18.85
CA SER A 68 -4.11 2.86 19.98
C SER A 68 -2.80 2.21 19.53
N LEU A 69 -1.91 1.92 20.47
CA LEU A 69 -0.71 1.13 20.19
C LEU A 69 -1.06 -0.30 19.72
N THR A 70 -2.16 -0.86 20.22
CA THR A 70 -2.63 -2.18 19.80
C THR A 70 -3.11 -2.14 18.35
N ASP A 71 -3.82 -1.07 17.94
CA ASP A 71 -4.28 -0.89 16.56
C ASP A 71 -3.08 -0.74 15.60
N HIS A 72 -2.06 0.03 15.98
CA HIS A 72 -0.84 0.18 15.22
C HIS A 72 -0.07 -1.14 15.06
N ARG A 73 0.10 -1.90 16.16
CA ARG A 73 0.72 -3.23 16.10
C ARG A 73 -0.09 -4.23 15.27
N HIS A 74 -1.41 -4.09 15.24
CA HIS A 74 -2.26 -4.88 14.36
C HIS A 74 -1.94 -4.59 12.89
N LEU A 75 -1.77 -3.32 12.53
CA LEU A 75 -1.39 -2.91 11.18
C LEU A 75 -0.04 -3.52 10.77
N LEU A 76 1.00 -3.41 11.59
CA LEU A 76 2.32 -3.96 11.29
C LEU A 76 2.27 -5.48 11.07
N ARG A 77 1.61 -6.21 11.97
CA ARG A 77 1.44 -7.68 11.82
C ARG A 77 0.64 -8.05 10.57
N PHE A 78 -0.34 -7.24 10.21
CA PHE A 78 -1.08 -7.44 8.97
C PHE A 78 -0.17 -7.30 7.75
N MET A 79 0.68 -6.26 7.70
CA MET A 79 1.64 -6.05 6.62
C MET A 79 2.64 -7.21 6.48
N GLU A 80 3.10 -7.77 7.60
CA GLU A 80 3.98 -8.96 7.61
C GLU A 80 3.29 -10.21 7.07
N SER A 81 2.01 -10.42 7.42
CA SER A 81 1.26 -11.61 7.02
C SER A 81 0.63 -11.51 5.63
N MET A 82 0.31 -10.30 5.19
CA MET A 82 -0.34 -9.98 3.91
C MET A 82 0.42 -8.85 3.21
N PRO A 83 1.65 -9.10 2.74
CA PRO A 83 2.50 -8.06 2.18
C PRO A 83 1.89 -7.47 0.90
N PHE A 84 1.97 -6.16 0.76
CA PHE A 84 1.71 -5.43 -0.46
C PHE A 84 3.05 -5.12 -1.13
N GLU A 85 3.13 -5.27 -2.44
CA GLU A 85 4.35 -4.97 -3.19
C GLU A 85 4.71 -3.47 -3.06
N TRP A 86 3.68 -2.62 -3.04
CA TRP A 86 3.80 -1.17 -2.86
C TRP A 86 2.86 -0.65 -1.79
N LEU A 87 3.36 0.25 -0.94
CA LEU A 87 2.53 0.90 0.08
C LEU A 87 3.04 2.33 0.32
N GLY A 88 2.10 3.27 0.28
CA GLY A 88 2.31 4.62 0.78
C GLY A 88 1.75 4.77 2.20
N ALA A 89 2.50 5.39 3.11
CA ALA A 89 2.02 5.75 4.44
C ALA A 89 2.04 7.25 4.63
N PHE A 90 0.93 7.81 5.11
CA PHE A 90 0.78 9.23 5.34
C PHE A 90 0.45 9.50 6.81
N PRO A 91 1.10 10.46 7.44
CA PRO A 91 0.72 10.90 8.78
C PRO A 91 -0.62 11.63 8.74
N TYR A 92 -1.51 11.33 9.68
CA TYR A 92 -2.75 12.09 9.84
C TYR A 92 -2.45 13.56 10.12
N SER A 93 -3.09 14.45 9.38
CA SER A 93 -3.11 15.89 9.60
C SER A 93 -4.50 16.36 9.98
N ARG A 94 -4.58 17.36 10.84
CA ARG A 94 -5.85 18.00 11.20
C ARG A 94 -6.25 18.97 10.11
N GLU A 95 -7.32 18.64 9.41
CA GLU A 95 -7.88 19.53 8.37
C GLU A 95 -9.16 20.19 8.89
N GLU A 96 -9.20 21.50 8.87
CA GLU A 96 -10.38 22.26 9.29
C GLU A 96 -11.65 21.82 8.55
N GLY A 97 -12.78 21.80 9.24
CA GLY A 97 -14.06 21.40 8.67
C GLY A 97 -14.29 19.90 8.60
N THR A 98 -13.30 19.05 9.00
CA THR A 98 -13.47 17.60 9.06
C THR A 98 -13.97 17.13 10.44
N GLU A 99 -14.81 16.08 10.47
CA GLU A 99 -15.22 15.45 11.73
C GLU A 99 -14.03 14.92 12.54
N ALA A 100 -13.00 14.44 11.86
CA ALA A 100 -11.77 13.92 12.48
C ALA A 100 -11.07 14.97 13.36
N THR A 101 -11.11 16.25 12.99
CA THR A 101 -10.53 17.35 13.78
C THR A 101 -11.22 17.53 15.13
N LEU A 102 -12.53 17.24 15.19
CA LEU A 102 -13.34 17.36 16.40
C LEU A 102 -13.28 16.11 17.29
N MET A 103 -12.72 15.02 16.79
CA MET A 103 -12.63 13.78 17.55
C MET A 103 -11.71 13.91 18.76
N LYS A 104 -12.12 13.27 19.86
CA LYS A 104 -11.26 13.11 21.05
C LYS A 104 -10.10 12.13 20.76
N LYS A 105 -9.10 12.11 21.64
CA LYS A 105 -7.93 11.22 21.56
C LYS A 105 -7.06 11.47 20.32
N GLN A 106 -6.85 12.71 19.99
CA GLN A 106 -5.82 13.12 19.04
C GLN A 106 -4.44 12.65 19.51
N LEU A 107 -3.65 12.08 18.61
CA LEU A 107 -2.29 11.65 18.94
C LEU A 107 -1.34 12.84 18.84
N ARG A 108 -0.23 12.75 19.60
CA ARG A 108 0.88 13.71 19.48
C ARG A 108 1.60 13.51 18.16
N ARG A 109 2.06 14.60 17.56
CA ARG A 109 2.76 14.58 16.26
C ARG A 109 3.96 13.63 16.26
N ASP A 110 4.78 13.66 17.32
CA ASP A 110 5.94 12.78 17.46
C ASP A 110 5.56 11.28 17.38
N THR A 111 4.42 10.93 18.02
CA THR A 111 3.90 9.56 17.97
C THR A 111 3.44 9.17 16.57
N ILE A 112 2.78 10.09 15.86
CA ILE A 112 2.31 9.86 14.49
C ILE A 112 3.51 9.66 13.57
N THR A 113 4.50 10.56 13.63
CA THR A 113 5.72 10.49 12.81
C THR A 113 6.48 9.19 13.05
N ARG A 114 6.72 8.82 14.31
CA ARG A 114 7.40 7.57 14.65
C ARG A 114 6.66 6.35 14.09
N ARG A 115 5.34 6.26 14.27
CA ARG A 115 4.53 5.16 13.73
C ARG A 115 4.54 5.12 12.20
N CYS A 116 4.50 6.27 11.56
CA CYS A 116 4.60 6.36 10.11
C CYS A 116 5.94 5.82 9.61
N ASN A 117 7.04 6.19 10.28
CA ASN A 117 8.37 5.68 9.96
C ASN A 117 8.45 4.16 10.17
N GLU A 118 7.92 3.61 11.26
CA GLU A 118 7.86 2.15 11.49
C GLU A 118 7.14 1.41 10.36
N VAL A 119 6.05 1.97 9.83
CA VAL A 119 5.33 1.41 8.67
C VAL A 119 6.17 1.48 7.39
N LEU A 120 6.82 2.62 7.13
CA LEU A 120 7.65 2.81 5.94
C LEU A 120 8.91 1.94 5.96
N GLU A 121 9.55 1.80 7.14
CA GLU A 121 10.69 0.90 7.32
C GLU A 121 10.31 -0.56 7.05
N LEU A 122 9.20 -1.03 7.60
CA LEU A 122 8.69 -2.38 7.32
C LEU A 122 8.38 -2.55 5.83
N GLN A 123 7.74 -1.55 5.21
CA GLN A 123 7.44 -1.60 3.78
C GLN A 123 8.70 -1.65 2.92
N ALA A 124 9.76 -0.95 3.29
CA ALA A 124 11.03 -1.01 2.56
C ALA A 124 11.58 -2.44 2.50
N PHE A 125 11.54 -3.19 3.61
CA PHE A 125 11.93 -4.61 3.63
C PHE A 125 11.03 -5.49 2.76
N ILE A 126 9.71 -5.24 2.79
CA ILE A 126 8.74 -5.98 1.97
C ILE A 126 8.99 -5.73 0.48
N THR A 127 9.18 -4.48 0.09
CA THR A 127 9.46 -4.09 -1.30
C THR A 127 10.82 -4.62 -1.77
N GLU A 128 11.84 -4.60 -0.91
CA GLU A 128 13.14 -5.20 -1.22
C GLU A 128 13.01 -6.72 -1.47
N ALA A 129 12.30 -7.43 -0.60
CA ALA A 129 12.04 -8.86 -0.78
C ALA A 129 11.27 -9.15 -2.09
N PHE A 130 10.29 -8.32 -2.44
CA PHE A 130 9.61 -8.38 -3.73
C PHE A 130 10.58 -8.18 -4.89
N ASN A 131 11.42 -7.17 -4.85
CA ASN A 131 12.41 -6.89 -5.90
C ASN A 131 13.42 -8.02 -6.03
N MET A 132 13.99 -8.53 -4.93
CA MET A 132 14.87 -9.69 -4.91
C MET A 132 14.22 -10.95 -5.53
N SER A 133 12.92 -11.14 -5.30
CA SER A 133 12.18 -12.26 -5.90
C SER A 133 12.11 -12.20 -7.43
N ARG A 134 12.39 -11.05 -8.00
CA ARG A 134 12.39 -10.77 -9.46
C ARG A 134 13.76 -10.85 -10.09
N GLU A 135 14.83 -10.97 -9.30
CA GLU A 135 16.20 -11.11 -9.83
C GLU A 135 16.32 -12.33 -10.75
N ASN A 136 17.10 -12.18 -11.80
CA ASN A 136 17.30 -13.19 -12.84
C ASN A 136 16.02 -13.60 -13.59
N LYS A 137 14.92 -12.83 -13.47
CA LYS A 137 13.71 -13.03 -14.26
C LYS A 137 13.65 -12.04 -15.41
N THR A 138 13.21 -12.52 -16.57
CA THR A 138 12.94 -11.63 -17.72
C THR A 138 11.57 -11.01 -17.55
N VAL A 139 11.48 -9.69 -17.60
CA VAL A 139 10.22 -8.94 -17.54
C VAL A 139 10.07 -8.07 -18.79
N ARG A 140 8.84 -7.84 -19.22
CA ARG A 140 8.54 -6.86 -20.25
C ARG A 140 8.47 -5.48 -19.60
N ALA A 141 9.28 -4.54 -20.06
CA ALA A 141 9.33 -3.19 -19.53
C ALA A 141 9.10 -2.14 -20.62
N LEU A 142 8.50 -1.02 -20.24
CA LEU A 142 8.36 0.18 -21.04
C LEU A 142 9.51 1.12 -20.69
N ILE A 143 10.32 1.51 -21.67
CA ILE A 143 11.35 2.53 -21.49
C ILE A 143 10.66 3.89 -21.47
N GLU A 144 10.92 4.66 -20.43
CA GLU A 144 10.32 5.98 -20.19
C GLU A 144 11.32 7.14 -20.28
N GLY A 145 12.61 6.85 -20.13
CA GLY A 145 13.62 7.87 -20.15
C GLY A 145 15.04 7.29 -20.07
N TYR A 146 16.00 8.20 -19.93
CA TYR A 146 17.40 7.90 -19.74
C TYR A 146 17.95 8.75 -18.59
N ASP A 147 18.68 8.11 -17.69
CA ASP A 147 19.36 8.77 -16.57
C ASP A 147 20.83 9.02 -16.98
N ASP A 148 21.16 10.27 -17.29
CA ASP A 148 22.49 10.68 -17.69
C ASP A 148 23.52 10.53 -16.56
N GLU A 149 23.12 10.68 -15.30
CA GLU A 149 24.00 10.55 -14.15
C GLU A 149 24.41 9.08 -13.92
N ARG A 150 23.43 8.16 -14.05
CA ARG A 150 23.67 6.72 -13.90
C ARG A 150 24.07 6.04 -15.21
N ASN A 151 23.97 6.75 -16.32
CA ASN A 151 24.25 6.24 -17.67
C ASN A 151 23.45 4.96 -17.99
N CYS A 152 22.13 4.98 -17.69
CA CYS A 152 21.25 3.83 -17.92
C CYS A 152 19.83 4.26 -18.31
N TRP A 153 19.11 3.33 -18.94
CA TRP A 153 17.69 3.53 -19.26
C TRP A 153 16.81 3.41 -18.02
N ILE A 154 15.82 4.29 -17.93
CA ILE A 154 14.74 4.22 -16.93
C ILE A 154 13.57 3.51 -17.57
N ALA A 155 13.07 2.48 -16.91
CA ALA A 155 11.93 1.70 -17.38
C ALA A 155 11.00 1.33 -16.23
N ARG A 156 9.79 0.87 -16.56
CA ARG A 156 8.88 0.22 -15.63
C ARG A 156 8.20 -0.98 -16.27
N SER A 157 7.90 -1.98 -15.49
CA SER A 157 7.12 -3.14 -15.91
C SER A 157 5.62 -2.97 -15.61
N ALA A 158 4.86 -4.05 -15.74
CA ALA A 158 3.47 -4.09 -15.30
C ALA A 158 3.28 -4.02 -13.76
N SER A 159 4.38 -4.09 -13.00
CA SER A 159 4.34 -4.08 -11.54
C SER A 159 4.65 -2.70 -10.92
N GLU A 160 4.92 -1.69 -11.71
CA GLU A 160 5.21 -0.32 -11.25
C GLU A 160 4.19 0.66 -11.85
N ALA A 161 3.47 1.39 -11.00
CA ALA A 161 2.64 2.52 -11.44
C ALA A 161 3.53 3.74 -11.74
N PRO A 162 3.23 4.51 -12.81
CA PRO A 162 4.02 5.68 -13.18
C PRO A 162 4.00 6.73 -12.05
N GLU A 163 5.15 7.35 -11.82
CA GLU A 163 5.35 8.48 -10.87
C GLU A 163 5.07 8.17 -9.39
N VAL A 164 4.66 6.96 -9.05
CA VAL A 164 4.23 6.59 -7.68
C VAL A 164 5.09 5.49 -7.08
N ASP A 165 5.42 4.47 -7.88
CA ASP A 165 6.22 3.33 -7.44
C ASP A 165 7.69 3.48 -7.88
N GLY A 166 8.48 2.45 -7.65
CA GLY A 166 9.87 2.43 -8.11
C GLY A 166 10.02 2.35 -9.63
N VAL A 167 11.26 2.41 -10.08
CA VAL A 167 11.64 2.26 -11.50
C VAL A 167 12.68 1.16 -11.66
N ILE A 168 12.85 0.67 -12.87
CA ILE A 168 13.88 -0.29 -13.29
C ILE A 168 14.98 0.49 -14.00
N PHE A 169 16.22 0.22 -13.62
CA PHE A 169 17.43 0.76 -14.24
C PHE A 169 18.13 -0.29 -15.09
#